data_e6e9f866d98b379ebc2759f709706a14
#
_entry.id   e6e9f866d98b379ebc2759f709706a14
#
_cell.length_a   1.000
_cell.length_b   1.000
_cell.length_c   1.000
_cell.angle_alpha   90.00
_cell.angle_beta   90.00
_cell.angle_gamma   90.00
#
_symmetry.space_group_name_H-M   'P 1'
#
loop_
_entity.id
_entity.type
_entity.pdbx_description
1 polymer ?
#
loop_
_entity_poly.entity_id
_entity_poly.type
_entity_poly.pdbx_seq_one_letter_code
_entity_poly.pdbx_strand_id
1 'polypeptide(L)'
;MPCLAPIPRRIKPLVPCLSWMAARYIAHHRRRLTPLGTPISAARAILLRGFFPGPVLSETHLVRATMPEPVLYPLVRLFGIKGPLEMSDIGAITLVDVVAYPDEIDPNTLFHELVHVVQYRVLGLRKFAQLYVRGFLEGGGYREIPLERQAYELGRRFERCREEIFSVEEDVIRRFADGYF
;
A
#
# COMPACT_ATOMS: atom_id res chain seq x y z
N MET A 1 22.38 2.83 0.37
CA MET A 1 21.25 2.25 1.14
C MET A 1 21.06 3.11 2.36
N PRO A 2 19.94 3.81 2.55
CA PRO A 2 19.68 4.45 3.84
C PRO A 2 19.43 3.35 4.86
N CYS A 3 20.33 3.18 5.84
CA CYS A 3 20.08 2.37 7.01
C CYS A 3 18.84 2.95 7.70
N LEU A 4 17.75 2.19 7.74
CA LEU A 4 16.59 2.51 8.57
C LEU A 4 17.09 2.71 10.00
N ALA A 5 16.72 3.82 10.62
CA ALA A 5 17.07 4.08 12.00
C ALA A 5 16.53 2.93 12.87
N PRO A 6 17.31 2.39 13.81
CA PRO A 6 16.86 1.28 14.63
C PRO A 6 15.64 1.71 15.46
N ILE A 7 14.58 0.89 15.45
CA ILE A 7 13.39 1.10 16.29
C ILE A 7 13.86 1.33 17.73
N PRO A 8 13.40 2.41 18.41
CA PRO A 8 13.68 2.60 19.82
C PRO A 8 13.35 1.32 20.59
N ARG A 9 14.25 0.83 21.44
CA ARG A 9 14.11 -0.45 22.17
C ARG A 9 12.74 -0.60 22.85
N ARG A 10 12.12 0.51 23.27
CA ARG A 10 10.80 0.57 23.93
C ARG A 10 9.63 0.23 22.99
N ILE A 11 9.77 0.38 21.69
CA ILE A 11 8.68 0.21 20.70
C ILE A 11 8.74 -1.18 20.03
N LYS A 12 9.92 -1.81 19.98
CA LYS A 12 10.08 -3.15 19.37
C LYS A 12 9.06 -4.20 19.81
N PRO A 13 8.70 -4.34 21.10
CA PRO A 13 7.71 -5.32 21.52
C PRO A 13 6.29 -5.01 21.07
N LEU A 14 5.99 -3.78 20.61
CA LEU A 14 4.66 -3.39 20.13
C LEU A 14 4.42 -3.76 18.67
N VAL A 15 5.48 -3.96 17.87
CA VAL A 15 5.36 -4.25 16.43
C VAL A 15 4.44 -5.44 16.13
N PRO A 16 4.53 -6.61 16.80
CA PRO A 16 3.63 -7.73 16.53
C PRO A 16 2.16 -7.40 16.80
N CYS A 17 1.87 -6.71 17.93
CA CYS A 17 0.51 -6.31 18.29
C CYS A 17 -0.07 -5.31 17.30
N LEU A 18 0.68 -4.25 16.97
CA LEU A 18 0.27 -3.23 16.01
C LEU A 18 0.08 -3.82 14.61
N SER A 19 0.95 -4.74 14.18
CA SER A 19 0.84 -5.43 12.90
C SER A 19 -0.41 -6.32 12.84
N TRP A 20 -0.72 -7.02 13.92
CA TRP A 20 -1.94 -7.81 14.02
C TRP A 20 -3.20 -6.92 13.96
N MET A 21 -3.20 -5.78 14.67
CA MET A 21 -4.30 -4.82 14.62
C MET A 21 -4.47 -4.24 13.21
N ALA A 22 -3.37 -3.86 12.55
CA ALA A 22 -3.38 -3.37 11.17
C ALA A 22 -3.94 -4.43 10.20
N ALA A 23 -3.50 -5.69 10.30
CA ALA A 23 -4.01 -6.77 9.46
C ALA A 23 -5.52 -7.00 9.69
N ARG A 24 -5.99 -6.93 10.93
CA ARG A 24 -7.43 -7.05 11.24
C ARG A 24 -8.24 -5.88 10.73
N TYR A 25 -7.72 -4.65 10.83
CA TYR A 25 -8.33 -3.45 10.28
C TYR A 25 -8.49 -3.60 8.76
N ILE A 26 -7.42 -3.93 8.05
CA ILE A 26 -7.42 -4.13 6.60
C ILE A 26 -8.43 -5.21 6.20
N ALA A 27 -8.39 -6.38 6.85
CA ALA A 27 -9.32 -7.48 6.56
C ALA A 27 -10.79 -7.11 6.85
N HIS A 28 -11.04 -6.32 7.90
CA HIS A 28 -12.39 -5.85 8.24
C HIS A 28 -12.95 -4.93 7.15
N HIS A 29 -12.19 -3.89 6.79
CA HIS A 29 -12.63 -2.92 5.80
C HIS A 29 -12.70 -3.52 4.39
N ARG A 30 -11.76 -4.39 4.01
CA ARG A 30 -11.86 -5.17 2.77
C ARG A 30 -13.21 -5.89 2.67
N ARG A 31 -13.59 -6.66 3.70
CA ARG A 31 -14.88 -7.40 3.70
C ARG A 31 -16.10 -6.48 3.57
N ARG A 32 -16.06 -5.31 4.20
CA ARG A 32 -17.15 -4.34 4.12
C ARG A 32 -17.25 -3.67 2.76
N LEU A 33 -16.12 -3.39 2.13
CA LEU A 33 -16.07 -2.63 0.87
C LEU A 33 -16.16 -3.50 -0.37
N THR A 34 -15.71 -4.77 -0.35
CA THR A 34 -15.78 -5.67 -1.51
C THR A 34 -17.16 -5.71 -2.18
N PRO A 35 -18.29 -5.82 -1.45
CA PRO A 35 -19.62 -5.84 -2.08
C PRO A 35 -20.03 -4.53 -2.77
N LEU A 36 -19.35 -3.43 -2.46
CA LEU A 36 -19.60 -2.09 -3.04
C LEU A 36 -18.69 -1.80 -4.23
N GLY A 37 -17.73 -2.69 -4.49
CA GLY A 37 -16.70 -2.48 -5.48
C GLY A 37 -17.17 -2.73 -6.90
N THR A 38 -16.58 -1.98 -7.82
CA THR A 38 -16.72 -2.18 -9.26
C THR A 38 -15.40 -2.66 -9.84
N PRO A 39 -15.41 -3.52 -10.87
CA PRO A 39 -14.18 -3.92 -11.56
C PRO A 39 -13.45 -2.72 -12.18
N ILE A 40 -12.14 -2.88 -12.39
CA ILE A 40 -11.37 -1.91 -13.18
C ILE A 40 -11.97 -1.88 -14.60
N SER A 41 -12.28 -0.67 -15.11
CA SER A 41 -12.85 -0.54 -16.46
C SER A 41 -11.90 -1.07 -17.53
N ALA A 42 -12.47 -1.55 -18.66
CA ALA A 42 -11.69 -2.09 -19.77
C ALA A 42 -10.62 -1.08 -20.29
N ALA A 43 -10.96 0.21 -20.35
CA ALA A 43 -10.02 1.25 -20.79
C ALA A 43 -8.81 1.37 -19.84
N ARG A 44 -9.05 1.35 -18.51
CA ARG A 44 -7.97 1.35 -17.50
C ARG A 44 -7.15 0.07 -17.55
N ALA A 45 -7.81 -1.08 -17.70
CA ALA A 45 -7.12 -2.37 -17.81
C ALA A 45 -6.21 -2.43 -19.04
N ILE A 46 -6.64 -1.87 -20.18
CA ILE A 46 -5.80 -1.77 -21.39
C ILE A 46 -4.56 -0.91 -21.14
N LEU A 47 -4.71 0.25 -20.50
CA LEU A 47 -3.60 1.15 -20.17
C LEU A 47 -2.56 0.49 -19.25
N LEU A 48 -3.01 -0.38 -18.35
CA LEU A 48 -2.18 -1.00 -17.30
C LEU A 48 -1.68 -2.40 -17.68
N ARG A 49 -2.14 -2.91 -18.83
CA ARG A 49 -1.70 -4.21 -19.35
C ARG A 49 -0.20 -4.19 -19.65
N GLY A 50 0.50 -5.24 -19.25
CA GLY A 50 1.95 -5.36 -19.39
C GLY A 50 2.72 -4.91 -18.14
N PHE A 51 2.15 -4.04 -17.31
CA PHE A 51 2.73 -3.69 -16.01
C PHE A 51 2.28 -4.63 -14.90
N PHE A 52 1.02 -5.08 -14.95
CA PHE A 52 0.39 -5.92 -13.93
C PHE A 52 -0.08 -7.27 -14.50
N PRO A 53 0.00 -8.35 -13.70
CA PRO A 53 -0.62 -9.63 -14.05
C PRO A 53 -2.12 -9.49 -14.30
N GLY A 54 -2.65 -10.28 -15.25
CA GLY A 54 -4.07 -10.32 -15.57
C GLY A 54 -4.99 -10.42 -14.34
N PRO A 55 -4.74 -11.35 -13.40
CA PRO A 55 -5.51 -11.47 -12.17
C PRO A 55 -5.53 -10.20 -11.29
N VAL A 56 -4.46 -9.41 -11.26
CA VAL A 56 -4.45 -8.12 -10.54
C VAL A 56 -5.49 -7.17 -11.14
N LEU A 57 -5.55 -7.09 -12.47
CA LEU A 57 -6.48 -6.19 -13.16
C LEU A 57 -7.94 -6.68 -13.12
N SER A 58 -8.18 -8.00 -13.12
CA SER A 58 -9.52 -8.57 -13.16
C SER A 58 -10.17 -8.76 -11.79
N GLU A 59 -9.36 -8.95 -10.73
CA GLU A 59 -9.86 -9.25 -9.39
C GLU A 59 -9.85 -8.01 -8.46
N THR A 60 -9.18 -6.92 -8.86
CA THR A 60 -9.19 -5.68 -8.08
C THR A 60 -10.51 -4.94 -8.24
N HIS A 61 -11.08 -4.53 -7.11
CA HIS A 61 -12.31 -3.76 -7.03
C HIS A 61 -12.02 -2.30 -6.65
N LEU A 62 -12.64 -1.38 -7.36
CA LEU A 62 -12.58 0.06 -7.10
C LEU A 62 -13.82 0.49 -6.33
N VAL A 63 -13.64 1.18 -5.20
CA VAL A 63 -14.73 1.63 -4.34
C VAL A 63 -14.61 3.13 -4.08
N ARG A 64 -15.64 3.88 -4.44
CA ARG A 64 -15.72 5.29 -4.03
C ARG A 64 -16.19 5.36 -2.58
N ALA A 65 -15.28 5.62 -1.66
CA ALA A 65 -15.58 5.71 -0.23
C ALA A 65 -14.52 6.53 0.51
N THR A 66 -14.95 7.30 1.51
CA THR A 66 -14.03 7.92 2.46
C THR A 66 -13.66 6.91 3.54
N MET A 67 -12.37 6.68 3.75
CA MET A 67 -11.89 5.76 4.78
C MET A 67 -11.83 6.45 6.14
N PRO A 68 -12.32 5.81 7.22
CA PRO A 68 -12.13 6.31 8.57
C PRO A 68 -10.64 6.25 8.95
N GLU A 69 -10.22 7.21 9.78
CA GLU A 69 -8.85 7.25 10.28
C GLU A 69 -8.48 5.94 10.99
N PRO A 70 -7.39 5.27 10.61
CA PRO A 70 -6.99 4.02 11.24
C PRO A 70 -6.77 4.17 12.74
N VAL A 71 -7.29 3.22 13.53
CA VAL A 71 -7.20 3.22 15.01
C VAL A 71 -5.74 3.34 15.51
N LEU A 72 -4.77 2.98 14.69
CA LEU A 72 -3.35 3.09 15.03
C LEU A 72 -2.83 4.53 15.07
N TYR A 73 -3.45 5.48 14.37
CA TYR A 73 -2.98 6.86 14.31
C TYR A 73 -2.99 7.58 15.67
N PRO A 74 -4.05 7.50 16.48
CA PRO A 74 -4.03 8.09 17.83
C PRO A 74 -2.97 7.45 18.74
N LEU A 75 -2.78 6.14 18.66
CA LEU A 75 -1.77 5.42 19.45
C LEU A 75 -0.35 5.82 19.03
N VAL A 76 -0.10 5.92 17.74
CA VAL A 76 1.20 6.34 17.19
C VAL A 76 1.52 7.78 17.62
N ARG A 77 0.54 8.68 17.61
CA ARG A 77 0.69 10.06 18.14
C ARG A 77 1.02 10.08 19.63
N LEU A 78 0.39 9.21 20.44
CA LEU A 78 0.67 9.09 21.89
C LEU A 78 2.14 8.74 22.16
N PHE A 79 2.79 7.99 21.29
CA PHE A 79 4.21 7.65 21.38
C PHE A 79 5.15 8.71 20.78
N GLY A 80 4.63 9.91 20.45
CA GLY A 80 5.42 11.01 19.89
C GLY A 80 5.88 10.80 18.46
N ILE A 81 5.37 9.77 17.78
CA ILE A 81 5.62 9.54 16.37
C ILE A 81 4.70 10.50 15.62
N LYS A 82 5.27 11.57 15.11
CA LYS A 82 4.55 12.53 14.26
C LYS A 82 4.16 11.81 12.96
N GLY A 83 2.92 11.36 12.88
CA GLY A 83 2.34 10.91 11.64
C GLY A 83 2.18 12.11 10.72
N PRO A 84 2.70 12.09 9.49
CA PRO A 84 2.70 13.27 8.63
C PRO A 84 1.50 13.35 7.70
N LEU A 85 0.43 12.61 7.91
CA LEU A 85 -0.67 12.60 6.97
C LEU A 85 -1.96 13.03 7.67
N GLU A 86 -2.43 14.20 7.29
CA GLU A 86 -3.86 14.43 7.30
C GLU A 86 -4.46 13.42 6.29
N MET A 87 -5.52 12.71 6.66
CA MET A 87 -6.18 11.74 5.75
C MET A 87 -6.70 12.41 4.47
N SER A 88 -6.81 13.76 4.47
CA SER A 88 -7.08 14.58 3.30
C SER A 88 -6.02 14.48 2.20
N ASP A 89 -4.78 14.14 2.56
CA ASP A 89 -3.66 14.04 1.61
C ASP A 89 -3.54 12.64 0.97
N ILE A 90 -4.35 11.68 1.44
CA ILE A 90 -4.37 10.31 0.89
C ILE A 90 -5.39 10.26 -0.25
N GLY A 91 -4.90 10.20 -1.47
CA GLY A 91 -5.73 10.11 -2.68
C GLY A 91 -6.50 8.80 -2.82
N ALA A 92 -5.96 7.69 -2.28
CA ALA A 92 -6.59 6.38 -2.25
C ALA A 92 -5.93 5.48 -1.20
N ILE A 93 -6.54 4.33 -0.91
CA ILE A 93 -5.99 3.31 -0.02
C ILE A 93 -6.29 1.90 -0.53
N THR A 94 -5.30 1.04 -0.50
CA THR A 94 -5.44 -0.37 -0.89
C THR A 94 -5.64 -1.29 0.30
N LEU A 95 -6.68 -2.11 0.21
CA LEU A 95 -7.08 -3.12 1.19
C LEU A 95 -7.07 -4.50 0.53
N VAL A 96 -5.90 -5.05 0.30
CA VAL A 96 -5.62 -6.32 -0.40
C VAL A 96 -5.94 -6.21 -1.91
N ASP A 97 -7.18 -6.40 -2.32
CA ASP A 97 -7.71 -6.36 -3.69
C ASP A 97 -8.83 -5.32 -3.85
N VAL A 98 -9.01 -4.47 -2.86
CA VAL A 98 -9.97 -3.37 -2.89
C VAL A 98 -9.22 -2.05 -2.79
N VAL A 99 -9.40 -1.18 -3.76
CA VAL A 99 -8.89 0.20 -3.77
C VAL A 99 -10.03 1.15 -3.46
N ALA A 100 -9.97 1.80 -2.30
CA ALA A 100 -10.91 2.82 -1.88
C ALA A 100 -10.35 4.22 -2.15
N TYR A 101 -11.17 5.12 -2.70
CA TYR A 101 -10.80 6.49 -3.03
C TYR A 101 -12.00 7.44 -2.81
N PRO A 102 -11.77 8.73 -2.45
CA PRO A 102 -12.86 9.62 -2.07
C PRO A 102 -13.72 10.11 -3.25
N ASP A 103 -13.11 10.58 -4.33
CA ASP A 103 -13.82 11.23 -5.45
C ASP A 103 -13.51 10.61 -6.80
N GLU A 104 -12.35 10.92 -7.35
CA GLU A 104 -11.85 10.39 -8.60
C GLU A 104 -10.45 9.80 -8.38
N ILE A 105 -10.15 8.76 -9.12
CA ILE A 105 -8.82 8.15 -9.12
C ILE A 105 -8.20 8.31 -10.50
N ASP A 106 -7.12 9.09 -10.57
CA ASP A 106 -6.33 9.26 -11.78
C ASP A 106 -5.45 8.03 -12.08
N PRO A 107 -4.95 7.88 -13.32
CA PRO A 107 -4.16 6.71 -13.71
C PRO A 107 -2.88 6.50 -12.89
N ASN A 108 -2.22 7.56 -12.41
CA ASN A 108 -0.96 7.45 -11.68
C ASN A 108 -1.22 6.98 -10.23
N THR A 109 -2.26 7.54 -9.59
CA THR A 109 -2.74 7.08 -8.28
C THR A 109 -3.22 5.63 -8.36
N LEU A 110 -4.00 5.27 -9.40
CA LEU A 110 -4.42 3.89 -9.58
C LEU A 110 -3.22 2.94 -9.77
N PHE A 111 -2.21 3.34 -10.56
CA PHE A 111 -1.00 2.56 -10.73
C PHE A 111 -0.31 2.31 -9.38
N HIS A 112 -0.14 3.36 -8.56
CA HIS A 112 0.45 3.27 -7.22
C HIS A 112 -0.32 2.27 -6.34
N GLU A 113 -1.64 2.37 -6.30
CA GLU A 113 -2.48 1.46 -5.49
C GLU A 113 -2.40 0.01 -5.99
N LEU A 114 -2.31 -0.21 -7.30
CA LEU A 114 -2.13 -1.56 -7.85
C LEU A 114 -0.76 -2.16 -7.52
N VAL A 115 0.28 -1.35 -7.32
CA VAL A 115 1.55 -1.86 -6.76
C VAL A 115 1.31 -2.47 -5.38
N HIS A 116 0.51 -1.82 -4.53
CA HIS A 116 0.15 -2.38 -3.23
C HIS A 116 -0.67 -3.68 -3.36
N VAL A 117 -1.57 -3.79 -4.34
CA VAL A 117 -2.27 -5.07 -4.62
C VAL A 117 -1.27 -6.18 -4.92
N VAL A 118 -0.25 -5.92 -5.76
CA VAL A 118 0.82 -6.89 -6.05
C VAL A 118 1.61 -7.23 -4.78
N GLN A 119 1.98 -6.23 -3.98
CA GLN A 119 2.67 -6.46 -2.71
C GLN A 119 1.86 -7.35 -1.77
N TYR A 120 0.53 -7.15 -1.67
CA TYR A 120 -0.34 -8.03 -0.90
C TYR A 120 -0.38 -9.46 -1.46
N ARG A 121 -0.38 -9.63 -2.77
CA ARG A 121 -0.38 -10.96 -3.40
C ARG A 121 0.91 -11.72 -3.14
N VAL A 122 2.05 -11.04 -3.24
CA VAL A 122 3.38 -11.62 -3.04
C VAL A 122 3.67 -11.91 -1.56
N LEU A 123 3.35 -10.97 -0.68
CA LEU A 123 3.72 -11.03 0.74
C LEU A 123 2.65 -11.71 1.62
N GLY A 124 1.40 -11.62 1.21
CA GLY A 124 0.24 -11.91 2.05
C GLY A 124 -0.03 -10.79 3.07
N LEU A 125 -1.29 -10.71 3.52
CA LEU A 125 -1.78 -9.64 4.41
C LEU A 125 -0.96 -9.47 5.69
N ARG A 126 -0.59 -10.58 6.36
CA ARG A 126 0.13 -10.51 7.64
C ARG A 126 1.54 -9.94 7.48
N LYS A 127 2.25 -10.40 6.47
CA LYS A 127 3.63 -9.95 6.21
C LYS A 127 3.63 -8.50 5.72
N PHE A 128 2.71 -8.13 4.82
CA PHE A 128 2.52 -6.75 4.40
C PHE A 128 2.31 -5.83 5.61
N ALA A 129 1.32 -6.14 6.48
CA ALA A 129 1.03 -5.34 7.67
C ALA A 129 2.24 -5.24 8.61
N GLN A 130 3.01 -6.33 8.77
CA GLN A 130 4.23 -6.32 9.58
C GLN A 130 5.29 -5.38 9.02
N LEU A 131 5.56 -5.46 7.72
CA LEU A 131 6.55 -4.63 7.04
C LEU A 131 6.12 -3.16 7.02
N TYR A 132 4.83 -2.92 6.80
CA TYR A 132 4.26 -1.56 6.79
C TYR A 132 4.38 -0.89 8.16
N VAL A 133 3.93 -1.56 9.23
CA VAL A 133 4.04 -1.05 10.61
C VAL A 133 5.51 -0.86 11.01
N ARG A 134 6.36 -1.83 10.69
CA ARG A 134 7.78 -1.73 10.97
C ARG A 134 8.42 -0.54 10.23
N GLY A 135 8.18 -0.42 8.93
CA GLY A 135 8.72 0.66 8.11
C GLY A 135 8.25 2.04 8.59
N PHE A 136 6.98 2.16 9.00
CA PHE A 136 6.44 3.38 9.58
C PHE A 136 7.15 3.77 10.88
N LEU A 137 7.37 2.81 11.78
CA LEU A 137 8.00 3.05 13.08
C LEU A 137 9.52 3.31 12.96
N GLU A 138 10.19 2.70 12.00
CA GLU A 138 11.63 2.83 11.78
C GLU A 138 11.99 4.04 10.90
N GLY A 139 11.17 4.33 9.89
CA GLY A 139 11.48 5.29 8.85
C GLY A 139 11.20 6.76 9.21
N GLY A 140 10.47 7.02 10.30
CA GLY A 140 10.14 8.39 10.70
C GLY A 140 9.02 9.05 9.88
N GLY A 141 8.29 8.29 9.04
CA GLY A 141 7.16 8.81 8.30
C GLY A 141 6.66 7.90 7.18
N TYR A 142 5.50 8.23 6.64
CA TYR A 142 4.79 7.46 5.61
C TYR A 142 5.65 7.22 4.36
N ARG A 143 6.28 8.28 3.84
CA ARG A 143 7.10 8.20 2.61
C ARG A 143 8.38 7.37 2.75
N GLU A 144 8.80 7.11 3.98
CA GLU A 144 9.99 6.31 4.28
C GLU A 144 9.68 4.81 4.44
N ILE A 145 8.39 4.43 4.44
CA ILE A 145 7.99 3.02 4.43
C ILE A 145 8.52 2.37 3.16
N PRO A 146 9.30 1.27 3.24
CA PRO A 146 9.88 0.65 2.04
C PRO A 146 8.85 0.22 0.99
N LEU A 147 7.66 -0.23 1.42
CA LEU A 147 6.55 -0.58 0.52
C LEU A 147 6.03 0.64 -0.24
N GLU A 148 5.87 1.77 0.44
CA GLU A 148 5.46 3.03 -0.18
C GLU A 148 6.53 3.58 -1.13
N ARG A 149 7.80 3.55 -0.70
CA ARG A 149 8.91 3.98 -1.56
C ARG A 149 8.96 3.22 -2.87
N GLN A 150 8.77 1.89 -2.82
CA GLN A 150 8.68 1.10 -4.05
C GLN A 150 7.50 1.53 -4.92
N ALA A 151 6.30 1.70 -4.33
CA ALA A 151 5.12 2.12 -5.07
C ALA A 151 5.31 3.50 -5.73
N TYR A 152 5.90 4.46 -5.03
CA TYR A 152 6.27 5.76 -5.59
C TYR A 152 7.34 5.68 -6.67
N GLU A 153 8.35 4.84 -6.52
CA GLU A 153 9.42 4.66 -7.54
C GLU A 153 8.85 4.08 -8.83
N LEU A 154 8.04 3.03 -8.74
CA LEU A 154 7.40 2.40 -9.89
C LEU A 154 6.34 3.33 -10.52
N GLY A 155 5.57 4.07 -9.71
CA GLY A 155 4.62 5.07 -10.18
C GLY A 155 5.30 6.18 -10.97
N ARG A 156 6.42 6.72 -10.49
CA ARG A 156 7.22 7.72 -11.24
C ARG A 156 7.80 7.16 -12.54
N ARG A 157 8.16 5.87 -12.57
CA ARG A 157 8.61 5.24 -13.81
C ARG A 157 7.48 5.16 -14.84
N PHE A 158 6.30 4.73 -14.42
CA PHE A 158 5.08 4.71 -15.22
C PHE A 158 4.69 6.11 -15.73
N GLU A 159 4.74 7.13 -14.87
CA GLU A 159 4.40 8.51 -15.23
C GLU A 159 5.35 9.08 -16.30
N ARG A 160 6.65 8.78 -16.19
CA ARG A 160 7.66 9.30 -17.13
C ARG A 160 7.58 8.68 -18.52
N CYS A 161 7.30 7.39 -18.61
CA CYS A 161 7.25 6.69 -19.89
C CYS A 161 6.31 5.49 -19.81
N ARG A 162 5.05 5.71 -20.21
CA ARG A 162 4.01 4.65 -20.23
C ARG A 162 4.23 3.60 -21.30
N GLU A 163 5.10 3.86 -22.26
CA GLU A 163 5.45 2.94 -23.34
C GLU A 163 6.54 1.94 -22.92
N GLU A 164 7.33 2.28 -21.90
CA GLU A 164 8.35 1.41 -21.35
C GLU A 164 7.72 0.41 -20.37
N ILE A 165 7.26 -0.72 -20.92
CA ILE A 165 6.63 -1.78 -20.13
C ILE A 165 7.65 -2.45 -19.19
N PHE A 166 7.25 -2.69 -17.94
CA PHE A 166 8.00 -3.42 -16.93
C PHE A 166 7.07 -4.20 -16.01
N SER A 167 7.53 -5.30 -15.48
CA SER A 167 6.75 -6.14 -14.57
C SER A 167 6.85 -5.61 -13.14
N VAL A 168 5.73 -5.14 -12.59
CA VAL A 168 5.62 -4.75 -11.17
C VAL A 168 5.81 -5.98 -10.28
N GLU A 169 5.25 -7.13 -10.66
CA GLU A 169 5.34 -8.34 -9.87
C GLU A 169 6.78 -8.84 -9.73
N GLU A 170 7.55 -8.86 -10.82
CA GLU A 170 8.97 -9.23 -10.76
C GLU A 170 9.79 -8.28 -9.90
N ASP A 171 9.52 -6.97 -9.96
CA ASP A 171 10.21 -6.00 -9.11
C ASP A 171 9.90 -6.21 -7.63
N VAL A 172 8.62 -6.47 -7.28
CA VAL A 172 8.22 -6.76 -5.89
C VAL A 172 8.87 -8.05 -5.39
N ILE A 173 8.84 -9.14 -6.19
CA ILE A 173 9.46 -10.42 -5.81
C ILE A 173 10.96 -10.26 -5.60
N ARG A 174 11.65 -9.61 -6.55
CA ARG A 174 13.09 -9.37 -6.46
C ARG A 174 13.45 -8.59 -5.21
N ARG A 175 12.78 -7.45 -4.94
CA ARG A 175 13.06 -6.62 -3.76
C ARG A 175 12.80 -7.36 -2.45
N PHE A 176 11.79 -8.23 -2.44
CA PHE A 176 11.53 -9.06 -1.28
C PHE A 176 12.65 -10.09 -1.06
N ALA A 177 13.11 -10.75 -2.12
CA ALA A 177 14.22 -11.70 -2.07
C ALA A 177 15.54 -11.04 -1.62
N ASP A 178 15.79 -9.81 -2.06
CA ASP A 178 16.98 -9.01 -1.74
C ASP A 178 16.92 -8.40 -0.31
N GLY A 179 15.84 -8.63 0.45
CA GLY A 179 15.68 -8.09 1.81
C GLY A 179 15.52 -6.57 1.86
N TYR A 180 14.96 -5.97 0.83
CA TYR A 180 14.74 -4.53 0.75
C TYR A 180 13.66 -4.02 1.72
N PHE A 181 12.71 -4.87 2.12
CA PHE A 181 11.59 -4.56 3.01
C PHE A 181 11.86 -4.88 4.48
#